data_9b6a3e932576c6a507e6d42d68f93e3d
#
_entry.id   9b6a3e932576c6a507e6d42d68f93e3d
#
_cell.length_a   1.000
_cell.length_b   1.000
_cell.length_c   1.000
_cell.angle_alpha   90.00
_cell.angle_beta   90.00
_cell.angle_gamma   90.00
#
_symmetry.space_group_name_H-M   'P 1'
#
loop_
_entity.id
_entity.type
_entity.pdbx_description
1 polymer ?
#
loop_
_entity_poly.entity_id
_entity_poly.type
_entity_poly.pdbx_seq_one_letter_code
_entity_poly.pdbx_strand_id
1 'polypeptide(L)'
;MKEFLQLMRRFVSPYKKYIGWAILLNILSAVFNVFSFTFLIPILSILFKTEGADKVYHFMEWGSGDLADVAKNNFYYYISQMIVDNGPTVALIFLGLFLMVMTLFKTGCYFASSAVMIPLRTGVVRDIRIMVYAKVMRLPMSFFSEERKGDIIARMSGDVGEVENSITSSLDMLMKSPILIIIYFVTLVTVSWQLTLFTIIVLPGMGWLMGVVGRKLKRQSLEAQAKWSDTMSQLEETLGGLRIIKAFIAEDKMINRFTKCSNELRDATNKVAIRQAMAHPMSEFLGTILIVAVLWFGGTLILGKNATIDAPTFIFYMVILYSVINPLKDFAKAGYNIPKGLASMERVDKILKAENKIKEIPNPKPLKGLNDRIEFKDISFSYDGKREVLKHVNLTVPKGKTIALVGQSGSGKSTLVDLLPRYHDVQEGDITIDGTSIRDVRIADLRSLIGNVNQEAILFTDTFFNYIAFGVENATMEQVVEAAKIANAHDFIMEKPEGYNMNIGDRGGKLSGGQRQRISIARAILKNPPILILDEATSALDTESERLVQEALERLMKTRTTIAIAHRLSTIKNADEICVLYEGEIVERGKHEELIELNGYYKRLHDMQQL
;
A
#
# COMPACT_ATOMS: atom_id res chain seq x y z
N MET A 1 10.35 -12.97 -14.54
CA MET A 1 9.25 -13.97 -14.63
C MET A 1 9.18 -14.88 -13.40
N LYS A 2 10.29 -15.52 -12.98
CA LYS A 2 10.32 -16.41 -11.78
C LYS A 2 9.88 -15.70 -10.50
N GLU A 3 10.41 -14.52 -10.22
CA GLU A 3 10.05 -13.71 -9.04
C GLU A 3 8.57 -13.30 -9.07
N PHE A 4 8.05 -12.92 -10.25
CA PHE A 4 6.65 -12.58 -10.41
C PHE A 4 5.73 -13.80 -10.13
N LEU A 5 6.09 -14.99 -10.61
CA LEU A 5 5.34 -16.22 -10.32
C LEU A 5 5.37 -16.59 -8.83
N GLN A 6 6.48 -16.32 -8.14
CA GLN A 6 6.58 -16.48 -6.69
C GLN A 6 5.66 -15.51 -5.95
N LEU A 7 5.61 -14.25 -6.40
CA LEU A 7 4.70 -13.23 -5.86
C LEU A 7 3.24 -13.65 -6.05
N MET A 8 2.88 -14.09 -7.27
CA MET A 8 1.54 -14.60 -7.57
C MET A 8 1.19 -15.80 -6.70
N ARG A 9 2.09 -16.76 -6.53
CA ARG A 9 1.86 -17.94 -5.67
C ARG A 9 1.64 -17.55 -4.21
N ARG A 10 2.35 -16.52 -3.72
CA ARG A 10 2.25 -16.04 -2.33
C ARG A 10 0.89 -15.41 -2.03
N PHE A 11 0.36 -14.56 -2.92
CA PHE A 11 -0.82 -13.75 -2.65
C PHE A 11 -2.09 -14.23 -3.34
N VAL A 12 -1.98 -14.93 -4.47
CA VAL A 12 -3.14 -15.38 -5.26
C VAL A 12 -3.63 -16.77 -4.81
N SER A 13 -2.80 -17.51 -4.07
CA SER A 13 -3.15 -18.87 -3.62
C SER A 13 -4.53 -19.00 -2.93
N PRO A 14 -4.96 -18.07 -2.06
CA PRO A 14 -6.29 -18.13 -1.42
C PRO A 14 -7.45 -18.00 -2.41
N TYR A 15 -7.21 -17.42 -3.57
CA TYR A 15 -8.20 -17.06 -4.59
C TYR A 15 -8.28 -18.03 -5.77
N LYS A 16 -7.72 -19.23 -5.67
CA LYS A 16 -7.65 -20.23 -6.78
C LYS A 16 -9.00 -20.52 -7.44
N LYS A 17 -10.09 -20.49 -6.68
CA LYS A 17 -11.45 -20.73 -7.19
C LYS A 17 -11.82 -19.74 -8.31
N TYR A 18 -11.48 -18.45 -8.12
CA TYR A 18 -11.76 -17.41 -9.11
C TYR A 18 -10.95 -17.60 -10.39
N ILE A 19 -9.71 -18.08 -10.26
CA ILE A 19 -8.85 -18.39 -11.42
C ILE A 19 -9.47 -19.51 -12.27
N GLY A 20 -9.91 -20.61 -11.64
CA GLY A 20 -10.53 -21.73 -12.33
C GLY A 20 -11.76 -21.30 -13.14
N TRP A 21 -12.66 -20.55 -12.53
CA TRP A 21 -13.83 -19.99 -13.21
C TRP A 21 -13.47 -19.02 -14.33
N ALA A 22 -12.48 -18.14 -14.12
CA ALA A 22 -12.04 -17.20 -15.14
C ALA A 22 -11.44 -17.91 -16.36
N ILE A 23 -10.63 -18.96 -16.15
CA ILE A 23 -10.08 -19.77 -17.26
C ILE A 23 -11.21 -20.44 -18.04
N LEU A 24 -12.16 -21.10 -17.37
CA LEU A 24 -13.28 -21.76 -18.03
C LEU A 24 -14.10 -20.76 -18.87
N LEU A 25 -14.45 -19.60 -18.28
CA LEU A 25 -15.22 -18.57 -18.97
C LEU A 25 -14.46 -17.94 -20.14
N ASN A 26 -13.13 -17.77 -20.01
CA ASN A 26 -12.29 -17.28 -21.12
C ASN A 26 -12.19 -18.29 -22.26
N ILE A 27 -12.07 -19.58 -21.96
CA ILE A 27 -12.10 -20.65 -22.99
C ILE A 27 -13.45 -20.60 -23.70
N LEU A 28 -14.56 -20.56 -22.96
CA LEU A 28 -15.89 -20.52 -23.52
C LEU A 28 -16.11 -19.28 -24.40
N SER A 29 -15.69 -18.10 -23.91
CA SER A 29 -15.72 -16.84 -24.65
C SER A 29 -14.89 -16.92 -25.96
N ALA A 30 -13.71 -17.53 -25.92
CA ALA A 30 -12.85 -17.70 -27.09
C ALA A 30 -13.46 -18.65 -28.12
N VAL A 31 -14.04 -19.75 -27.66
CA VAL A 31 -14.76 -20.70 -28.53
C VAL A 31 -15.95 -20.00 -29.20
N PHE A 32 -16.81 -19.32 -28.46
CA PHE A 32 -17.92 -18.55 -29.04
C PHE A 32 -17.45 -17.47 -30.02
N ASN A 33 -16.28 -16.88 -29.77
CA ASN A 33 -15.70 -15.90 -30.68
C ASN A 33 -15.32 -16.51 -32.02
N VAL A 34 -14.65 -17.67 -32.02
CA VAL A 34 -14.32 -18.39 -33.27
C VAL A 34 -15.58 -18.83 -33.98
N PHE A 35 -16.55 -19.40 -33.24
CA PHE A 35 -17.85 -19.76 -33.84
C PHE A 35 -18.53 -18.54 -34.49
N SER A 36 -18.61 -17.39 -33.78
CA SER A 36 -19.19 -16.15 -34.34
C SER A 36 -18.53 -15.78 -35.68
N PHE A 37 -17.22 -15.90 -35.78
CA PHE A 37 -16.52 -15.60 -37.05
C PHE A 37 -16.72 -16.68 -38.11
N THR A 38 -16.88 -17.95 -37.73
CA THR A 38 -17.13 -19.04 -38.66
C THR A 38 -18.43 -18.83 -39.44
N PHE A 39 -19.45 -18.18 -38.85
CA PHE A 39 -20.70 -17.85 -39.55
C PHE A 39 -20.55 -16.77 -40.62
N LEU A 40 -19.42 -16.05 -40.66
CA LEU A 40 -19.13 -15.15 -41.79
C LEU A 40 -18.98 -15.93 -43.12
N ILE A 41 -18.49 -17.18 -43.08
CA ILE A 41 -18.28 -17.97 -44.29
C ILE A 41 -19.60 -18.21 -45.06
N PRO A 42 -20.67 -18.78 -44.46
CA PRO A 42 -21.93 -18.97 -45.16
C PRO A 42 -22.62 -17.66 -45.54
N ILE A 43 -22.50 -16.61 -44.69
CA ILE A 43 -23.05 -15.28 -45.02
C ILE A 43 -22.40 -14.73 -46.30
N LEU A 44 -21.07 -14.78 -46.39
CA LEU A 44 -20.32 -14.30 -47.55
C LEU A 44 -20.55 -15.15 -48.77
N SER A 45 -20.67 -16.48 -48.62
CA SER A 45 -20.97 -17.39 -49.71
C SER A 45 -22.35 -17.10 -50.35
N ILE A 46 -23.37 -16.78 -49.52
CA ILE A 46 -24.70 -16.40 -50.03
C ILE A 46 -24.64 -15.04 -50.73
N LEU A 47 -23.97 -14.05 -50.12
CA LEU A 47 -23.90 -12.67 -50.65
C LEU A 47 -23.16 -12.60 -51.97
N PHE A 48 -22.04 -13.31 -52.08
CA PHE A 48 -21.18 -13.26 -53.27
C PHE A 48 -21.48 -14.34 -54.32
N LYS A 49 -22.49 -15.20 -54.07
CA LYS A 49 -22.89 -16.31 -54.98
C LYS A 49 -21.66 -17.12 -55.40
N THR A 50 -20.78 -17.46 -54.49
CA THR A 50 -19.60 -18.26 -54.78
C THR A 50 -20.00 -19.70 -55.06
N GLU A 51 -19.17 -20.47 -55.80
CA GLU A 51 -19.45 -21.88 -56.21
C GLU A 51 -19.81 -22.81 -55.05
N GLY A 52 -19.56 -22.39 -53.81
CA GLY A 52 -20.00 -23.11 -52.60
C GLY A 52 -21.49 -22.97 -52.29
N ALA A 53 -22.20 -21.99 -52.87
CA ALA A 53 -23.64 -21.79 -52.65
C ALA A 53 -24.51 -22.84 -53.36
N ASP A 54 -23.98 -23.45 -54.40
CA ASP A 54 -24.68 -24.46 -55.20
C ASP A 54 -24.36 -25.90 -54.77
N LYS A 55 -23.53 -26.10 -53.75
CA LYS A 55 -23.27 -27.43 -53.19
C LYS A 55 -24.52 -27.97 -52.51
N VAL A 56 -25.02 -29.10 -53.02
CA VAL A 56 -26.11 -29.84 -52.39
C VAL A 56 -25.52 -30.59 -51.20
N TYR A 57 -25.86 -30.11 -50.00
CA TYR A 57 -25.52 -30.80 -48.76
C TYR A 57 -26.59 -31.85 -48.46
N HIS A 58 -26.19 -33.07 -48.10
CA HIS A 58 -27.08 -34.12 -47.65
C HIS A 58 -26.99 -34.24 -46.11
N PHE A 59 -28.13 -34.50 -45.49
CA PHE A 59 -28.15 -34.70 -44.03
C PHE A 59 -27.32 -35.96 -43.68
N MET A 60 -26.39 -35.78 -42.74
CA MET A 60 -25.58 -36.87 -42.20
C MET A 60 -26.11 -37.28 -40.83
N GLU A 61 -26.27 -38.61 -40.63
CA GLU A 61 -26.69 -39.12 -39.34
C GLU A 61 -25.62 -38.85 -38.25
N TRP A 62 -26.09 -38.52 -37.06
CA TRP A 62 -25.21 -38.29 -35.92
C TRP A 62 -24.48 -39.61 -35.56
N GLY A 63 -23.15 -39.61 -35.69
CA GLY A 63 -22.31 -40.81 -35.49
C GLY A 63 -21.73 -41.43 -36.75
N SER A 64 -22.08 -40.94 -37.94
CA SER A 64 -21.54 -41.43 -39.24
C SER A 64 -20.12 -40.94 -39.58
N GLY A 65 -19.53 -40.06 -38.72
CA GLY A 65 -18.20 -39.50 -38.91
C GLY A 65 -17.74 -38.68 -37.71
N ASP A 66 -16.71 -37.84 -37.89
CA ASP A 66 -16.28 -36.91 -36.84
C ASP A 66 -17.42 -35.93 -36.49
N LEU A 67 -17.70 -35.80 -35.21
CA LEU A 67 -18.79 -34.97 -34.67
C LEU A 67 -18.76 -33.52 -35.19
N ALA A 68 -17.57 -32.97 -35.41
CA ALA A 68 -17.38 -31.62 -35.94
C ALA A 68 -17.77 -31.54 -37.42
N ASP A 69 -17.41 -32.54 -38.21
CA ASP A 69 -17.71 -32.57 -39.63
C ASP A 69 -19.21 -32.84 -39.89
N VAL A 70 -19.82 -33.74 -39.10
CA VAL A 70 -21.27 -34.00 -39.15
C VAL A 70 -22.05 -32.74 -38.76
N ALA A 71 -21.67 -32.08 -37.67
CA ALA A 71 -22.32 -30.83 -37.21
C ALA A 71 -22.20 -29.72 -38.26
N LYS A 72 -21.03 -29.55 -38.87
CA LYS A 72 -20.76 -28.57 -39.93
C LYS A 72 -21.60 -28.87 -41.15
N ASN A 73 -21.59 -30.13 -41.64
CA ASN A 73 -22.35 -30.54 -42.80
C ASN A 73 -23.85 -30.36 -42.59
N ASN A 74 -24.40 -30.80 -41.45
CA ASN A 74 -25.81 -30.66 -41.15
C ASN A 74 -26.24 -29.19 -41.00
N PHE A 75 -25.37 -28.34 -40.46
CA PHE A 75 -25.62 -26.90 -40.44
C PHE A 75 -25.74 -26.32 -41.86
N TYR A 76 -24.82 -26.65 -42.77
CA TYR A 76 -24.91 -26.21 -44.16
C TYR A 76 -26.12 -26.80 -44.86
N TYR A 77 -26.50 -28.04 -44.57
CA TYR A 77 -27.71 -28.67 -45.07
C TYR A 77 -28.96 -27.86 -44.71
N TYR A 78 -29.14 -27.50 -43.43
CA TYR A 78 -30.28 -26.67 -42.98
C TYR A 78 -30.29 -25.27 -43.59
N ILE A 79 -29.14 -24.66 -43.76
CA ILE A 79 -29.03 -23.35 -44.43
C ILE A 79 -29.41 -23.47 -45.90
N SER A 80 -28.93 -24.50 -46.60
CA SER A 80 -29.25 -24.74 -48.01
C SER A 80 -30.76 -24.99 -48.20
N GLN A 81 -31.38 -25.80 -47.34
CA GLN A 81 -32.83 -25.98 -47.34
C GLN A 81 -33.59 -24.66 -47.12
N MET A 82 -33.16 -23.88 -46.15
CA MET A 82 -33.79 -22.59 -45.85
C MET A 82 -33.68 -21.62 -47.04
N ILE A 83 -32.59 -21.65 -47.79
CA ILE A 83 -32.43 -20.85 -49.01
C ILE A 83 -33.39 -21.31 -50.08
N VAL A 84 -33.58 -22.62 -50.26
CA VAL A 84 -34.48 -23.21 -51.27
C VAL A 84 -35.95 -22.94 -50.93
N ASP A 85 -36.33 -23.13 -49.67
CA ASP A 85 -37.73 -23.05 -49.23
C ASP A 85 -38.21 -21.59 -49.03
N ASN A 86 -37.34 -20.72 -48.44
CA ASN A 86 -37.73 -19.38 -48.00
C ASN A 86 -36.93 -18.23 -48.67
N GLY A 87 -35.97 -18.57 -49.49
CA GLY A 87 -35.11 -17.63 -50.21
C GLY A 87 -33.88 -17.15 -49.40
N PRO A 88 -32.86 -16.58 -50.08
CA PRO A 88 -31.58 -16.21 -49.48
C PRO A 88 -31.68 -15.09 -48.43
N THR A 89 -32.68 -14.20 -48.54
CA THR A 89 -32.89 -13.12 -47.60
C THR A 89 -33.28 -13.61 -46.20
N VAL A 90 -34.15 -14.63 -46.11
CA VAL A 90 -34.57 -15.24 -44.86
C VAL A 90 -33.40 -15.99 -44.20
N ALA A 91 -32.61 -16.70 -44.98
CA ALA A 91 -31.39 -17.37 -44.51
C ALA A 91 -30.37 -16.36 -43.95
N LEU A 92 -30.19 -15.19 -44.57
CA LEU A 92 -29.33 -14.12 -44.07
C LEU A 92 -29.84 -13.52 -42.76
N ILE A 93 -31.15 -13.30 -42.60
CA ILE A 93 -31.75 -12.83 -41.36
C ILE A 93 -31.52 -13.85 -40.24
N PHE A 94 -31.73 -15.13 -40.50
CA PHE A 94 -31.49 -16.21 -39.54
C PHE A 94 -30.03 -16.26 -39.10
N LEU A 95 -29.08 -16.22 -40.03
CA LEU A 95 -27.65 -16.20 -39.75
C LEU A 95 -27.25 -14.95 -38.95
N GLY A 96 -27.83 -13.79 -39.28
CA GLY A 96 -27.62 -12.54 -38.54
C GLY A 96 -28.13 -12.62 -37.11
N LEU A 97 -29.32 -13.16 -36.87
CA LEU A 97 -29.87 -13.39 -35.52
C LEU A 97 -28.99 -14.40 -34.75
N PHE A 98 -28.57 -15.46 -35.38
CA PHE A 98 -27.69 -16.45 -34.77
C PHE A 98 -26.35 -15.86 -34.39
N LEU A 99 -25.74 -15.05 -35.27
CA LEU A 99 -24.52 -14.30 -34.95
C LEU A 99 -24.69 -13.36 -33.75
N MET A 100 -25.84 -12.69 -33.68
CA MET A 100 -26.17 -11.81 -32.52
C MET A 100 -26.22 -12.60 -31.20
N VAL A 101 -26.90 -13.76 -31.20
CA VAL A 101 -26.99 -14.65 -30.04
C VAL A 101 -25.60 -15.16 -29.61
N MET A 102 -24.80 -15.63 -30.57
CA MET A 102 -23.44 -16.11 -30.30
C MET A 102 -22.55 -14.99 -29.74
N THR A 103 -22.68 -13.77 -30.29
CA THR A 103 -21.97 -12.60 -29.77
C THR A 103 -22.42 -12.23 -28.35
N LEU A 104 -23.70 -12.39 -28.05
CA LEU A 104 -24.24 -12.18 -26.70
C LEU A 104 -23.61 -13.17 -25.70
N PHE A 105 -23.55 -14.47 -26.03
CA PHE A 105 -22.91 -15.48 -25.20
C PHE A 105 -21.40 -15.21 -25.02
N LYS A 106 -20.69 -14.90 -26.11
CA LYS A 106 -19.28 -14.51 -26.09
C LYS A 106 -19.04 -13.35 -25.13
N THR A 107 -19.79 -12.25 -25.29
CA THR A 107 -19.62 -11.04 -24.47
C THR A 107 -20.08 -11.27 -23.04
N GLY A 108 -21.14 -12.07 -22.83
CA GLY A 108 -21.59 -12.49 -21.50
C GLY A 108 -20.53 -13.32 -20.75
N CYS A 109 -19.93 -14.31 -21.39
CA CYS A 109 -18.83 -15.08 -20.81
C CYS A 109 -17.59 -14.22 -20.54
N TYR A 110 -17.27 -13.29 -21.43
CA TYR A 110 -16.18 -12.35 -21.24
C TYR A 110 -16.42 -11.43 -20.03
N PHE A 111 -17.63 -10.86 -19.94
CA PHE A 111 -18.03 -10.04 -18.79
C PHE A 111 -17.98 -10.84 -17.48
N ALA A 112 -18.56 -12.05 -17.47
CA ALA A 112 -18.55 -12.92 -16.30
C ALA A 112 -17.12 -13.27 -15.86
N SER A 113 -16.21 -13.58 -16.80
CA SER A 113 -14.79 -13.79 -16.50
C SER A 113 -14.15 -12.58 -15.85
N SER A 114 -14.39 -11.39 -16.41
CA SER A 114 -13.87 -10.14 -15.86
C SER A 114 -14.43 -9.85 -14.46
N ALA A 115 -15.74 -10.06 -14.26
CA ALA A 115 -16.42 -9.86 -12.97
C ALA A 115 -15.89 -10.84 -11.89
N VAL A 116 -15.68 -12.11 -12.25
CA VAL A 116 -15.11 -13.13 -11.35
C VAL A 116 -13.68 -12.78 -10.91
N MET A 117 -12.91 -12.06 -11.74
CA MET A 117 -11.55 -11.65 -11.41
C MET A 117 -11.47 -10.43 -10.47
N ILE A 118 -12.54 -9.63 -10.34
CA ILE A 118 -12.55 -8.44 -9.46
C ILE A 118 -12.28 -8.80 -8.00
N PRO A 119 -13.01 -9.76 -7.37
CA PRO A 119 -12.75 -10.14 -5.97
C PRO A 119 -11.33 -10.66 -5.72
N LEU A 120 -10.72 -11.30 -6.70
CA LEU A 120 -9.31 -11.72 -6.61
C LEU A 120 -8.39 -10.51 -6.56
N ARG A 121 -8.54 -9.55 -7.50
CA ARG A 121 -7.70 -8.35 -7.58
C ARG A 121 -7.79 -7.52 -6.30
N THR A 122 -9.00 -7.16 -5.90
CA THR A 122 -9.25 -6.35 -4.69
C THR A 122 -8.88 -7.08 -3.41
N GLY A 123 -9.12 -8.39 -3.35
CA GLY A 123 -8.77 -9.23 -2.20
C GLY A 123 -7.27 -9.30 -1.97
N VAL A 124 -6.47 -9.54 -3.01
CA VAL A 124 -5.01 -9.56 -2.90
C VAL A 124 -4.46 -8.21 -2.41
N VAL A 125 -4.97 -7.09 -2.93
CA VAL A 125 -4.55 -5.75 -2.51
C VAL A 125 -4.91 -5.49 -1.04
N ARG A 126 -6.14 -5.85 -0.64
CA ARG A 126 -6.56 -5.79 0.76
C ARG A 126 -5.62 -6.57 1.66
N ASP A 127 -5.29 -7.81 1.29
CA ASP A 127 -4.45 -8.68 2.11
C ASP A 127 -3.02 -8.13 2.24
N ILE A 128 -2.45 -7.57 1.16
CA ILE A 128 -1.15 -6.88 1.21
C ILE A 128 -1.22 -5.70 2.18
N ARG A 129 -2.25 -4.84 2.08
CA ARG A 129 -2.41 -3.67 2.96
C ARG A 129 -2.52 -4.08 4.42
N ILE A 130 -3.33 -5.10 4.73
CA ILE A 130 -3.49 -5.62 6.09
C ILE A 130 -2.16 -6.16 6.62
N MET A 131 -1.43 -6.95 5.82
CA MET A 131 -0.14 -7.50 6.23
C MET A 131 0.90 -6.40 6.50
N VAL A 132 0.99 -5.39 5.64
CA VAL A 132 1.92 -4.27 5.83
C VAL A 132 1.54 -3.49 7.09
N TYR A 133 0.26 -3.15 7.26
CA TYR A 133 -0.23 -2.43 8.43
C TYR A 133 0.04 -3.19 9.73
N ALA A 134 -0.31 -4.48 9.77
CA ALA A 134 -0.07 -5.33 10.93
C ALA A 134 1.44 -5.46 11.25
N LYS A 135 2.29 -5.51 10.22
CA LYS A 135 3.75 -5.54 10.40
C LYS A 135 4.25 -4.22 10.97
N VAL A 136 3.83 -3.08 10.40
CA VAL A 136 4.19 -1.74 10.86
C VAL A 136 3.84 -1.56 12.33
N MET A 137 2.64 -1.98 12.77
CA MET A 137 2.22 -1.88 14.18
C MET A 137 3.07 -2.72 15.15
N ARG A 138 3.77 -3.75 14.65
CA ARG A 138 4.61 -4.65 15.47
C ARG A 138 6.10 -4.35 15.40
N LEU A 139 6.51 -3.40 14.54
CA LEU A 139 7.92 -2.99 14.44
C LEU A 139 8.32 -2.10 15.63
N PRO A 140 9.60 -2.16 16.07
CA PRO A 140 10.08 -1.35 17.19
C PRO A 140 10.18 0.12 16.78
N MET A 141 10.23 1.01 17.78
CA MET A 141 10.36 2.46 17.56
C MET A 141 11.63 2.84 16.78
N SER A 142 12.71 2.06 16.93
CA SER A 142 13.96 2.27 16.18
C SER A 142 13.78 2.23 14.67
N PHE A 143 12.85 1.43 14.15
CA PHE A 143 12.53 1.38 12.73
C PHE A 143 11.99 2.72 12.22
N PHE A 144 11.17 3.40 13.01
CA PHE A 144 10.55 4.68 12.64
C PHE A 144 11.48 5.89 12.79
N SER A 145 12.57 5.76 13.52
CA SER A 145 13.63 6.77 13.55
C SER A 145 14.56 6.70 12.34
N GLU A 146 14.78 5.50 11.81
CA GLU A 146 15.59 5.27 10.60
C GLU A 146 14.81 5.58 9.32
N GLU A 147 13.50 5.26 9.28
CA GLU A 147 12.61 5.44 8.13
C GLU A 147 11.67 6.64 8.34
N ARG A 148 11.59 7.50 7.35
CA ARG A 148 10.66 8.64 7.40
C ARG A 148 9.21 8.16 7.35
N LYS A 149 8.34 8.67 8.22
CA LYS A 149 6.90 8.33 8.26
C LYS A 149 6.22 8.51 6.90
N GLY A 150 6.57 9.57 6.16
CA GLY A 150 6.06 9.82 4.81
C GLY A 150 6.44 8.72 3.80
N ASP A 151 7.62 8.12 3.94
CA ASP A 151 8.06 7.02 3.07
C ASP A 151 7.26 5.75 3.30
N ILE A 152 6.91 5.43 4.56
CA ILE A 152 6.02 4.31 4.90
C ILE A 152 4.62 4.53 4.30
N ILE A 153 4.06 5.75 4.42
CA ILE A 153 2.76 6.10 3.84
C ILE A 153 2.82 5.98 2.32
N ALA A 154 3.87 6.47 1.66
CA ALA A 154 4.06 6.38 0.22
C ALA A 154 4.13 4.91 -0.25
N ARG A 155 4.80 4.03 0.49
CA ARG A 155 4.85 2.59 0.21
C ARG A 155 3.49 1.92 0.37
N MET A 156 2.73 2.27 1.43
CA MET A 156 1.40 1.68 1.68
C MET A 156 0.34 2.14 0.70
N SER A 157 0.43 3.36 0.16
CA SER A 157 -0.54 3.91 -0.79
C SER A 157 -0.08 3.75 -2.24
N GLY A 158 1.06 4.30 -2.62
CA GLY A 158 1.55 4.34 -3.98
C GLY A 158 2.09 2.99 -4.47
N ASP A 159 3.03 2.39 -3.72
CA ASP A 159 3.65 1.13 -4.14
C ASP A 159 2.64 -0.04 -4.17
N VAL A 160 1.73 -0.11 -3.21
CA VAL A 160 0.66 -1.13 -3.24
C VAL A 160 -0.27 -0.93 -4.45
N GLY A 161 -0.55 0.32 -4.84
CA GLY A 161 -1.31 0.63 -6.06
C GLY A 161 -0.59 0.17 -7.35
N GLU A 162 0.74 0.34 -7.42
CA GLU A 162 1.53 -0.17 -8.55
C GLU A 162 1.58 -1.71 -8.59
N VAL A 163 1.62 -2.36 -7.44
CA VAL A 163 1.49 -3.82 -7.34
C VAL A 163 0.11 -4.26 -7.86
N GLU A 164 -0.97 -3.53 -7.51
CA GLU A 164 -2.33 -3.78 -8.01
C GLU A 164 -2.40 -3.70 -9.53
N ASN A 165 -1.86 -2.62 -10.12
CA ASN A 165 -1.81 -2.44 -11.58
C ASN A 165 -1.02 -3.56 -12.27
N SER A 166 0.10 -3.97 -11.67
CA SER A 166 0.93 -5.06 -12.18
C SER A 166 0.21 -6.40 -12.13
N ILE A 167 -0.43 -6.73 -11.01
CA ILE A 167 -1.22 -7.96 -10.85
C ILE A 167 -2.36 -7.99 -11.87
N THR A 168 -3.10 -6.88 -12.00
CA THR A 168 -4.22 -6.78 -12.95
C THR A 168 -3.78 -7.04 -14.40
N SER A 169 -2.74 -6.33 -14.85
CA SER A 169 -2.21 -6.50 -16.22
C SER A 169 -1.67 -7.91 -16.46
N SER A 170 -1.07 -8.49 -15.44
CA SER A 170 -0.45 -9.81 -15.52
C SER A 170 -1.48 -10.94 -15.53
N LEU A 171 -2.57 -10.79 -14.78
CA LEU A 171 -3.66 -11.76 -14.79
C LEU A 171 -4.35 -11.79 -16.15
N ASP A 172 -4.58 -10.63 -16.77
CA ASP A 172 -5.11 -10.58 -18.14
C ASP A 172 -4.15 -11.26 -19.14
N MET A 173 -2.84 -10.97 -19.04
CA MET A 173 -1.82 -11.61 -19.86
C MET A 173 -1.75 -13.13 -19.65
N LEU A 174 -1.82 -13.61 -18.41
CA LEU A 174 -1.62 -15.03 -18.10
C LEU A 174 -2.89 -15.87 -18.27
N MET A 175 -4.08 -15.30 -18.04
CA MET A 175 -5.34 -16.06 -17.99
C MET A 175 -6.16 -15.96 -19.27
N LYS A 176 -6.09 -14.83 -19.98
CA LYS A 176 -6.90 -14.58 -21.16
C LYS A 176 -6.10 -14.69 -22.46
N SER A 177 -5.01 -13.94 -22.56
CA SER A 177 -4.29 -13.78 -23.82
C SER A 177 -3.68 -15.08 -24.35
N PRO A 178 -3.11 -16.01 -23.53
CA PRO A 178 -2.61 -17.29 -24.03
C PRO A 178 -3.72 -18.17 -24.60
N ILE A 179 -4.89 -18.19 -23.92
CA ILE A 179 -6.04 -19.00 -24.37
C ILE A 179 -6.49 -18.52 -25.75
N LEU A 180 -6.66 -17.19 -25.91
CA LEU A 180 -7.04 -16.61 -27.20
C LEU A 180 -6.00 -16.88 -28.27
N ILE A 181 -4.71 -16.72 -28.00
CA ILE A 181 -3.63 -16.94 -28.95
C ILE A 181 -3.61 -18.41 -29.39
N ILE A 182 -3.70 -19.36 -28.45
CA ILE A 182 -3.70 -20.79 -28.77
C ILE A 182 -4.90 -21.14 -29.64
N ILE A 183 -6.11 -20.71 -29.25
CA ILE A 183 -7.33 -21.03 -30.00
C ILE A 183 -7.29 -20.40 -31.40
N TYR A 184 -6.90 -19.14 -31.53
CA TYR A 184 -6.79 -18.48 -32.81
C TYR A 184 -5.68 -19.11 -33.67
N PHE A 185 -4.54 -19.46 -33.07
CA PHE A 185 -3.43 -20.10 -33.77
C PHE A 185 -3.83 -21.47 -34.31
N VAL A 186 -4.49 -22.31 -33.51
CA VAL A 186 -5.03 -23.59 -33.93
C VAL A 186 -6.01 -23.37 -35.09
N THR A 187 -6.93 -22.40 -34.97
CA THR A 187 -7.89 -22.09 -36.04
C THR A 187 -7.19 -21.65 -37.34
N LEU A 188 -6.16 -20.79 -37.24
CA LEU A 188 -5.40 -20.33 -38.41
C LEU A 188 -4.67 -21.51 -39.11
N VAL A 189 -4.07 -22.41 -38.33
CA VAL A 189 -3.37 -23.59 -38.87
C VAL A 189 -4.36 -24.55 -39.55
N THR A 190 -5.52 -24.80 -38.96
CA THR A 190 -6.56 -25.67 -39.53
C THR A 190 -7.17 -25.11 -40.80
N VAL A 191 -7.26 -23.78 -40.95
CA VAL A 191 -7.74 -23.11 -42.15
C VAL A 191 -6.69 -23.14 -43.25
N SER A 192 -5.45 -22.76 -42.98
CA SER A 192 -4.34 -22.81 -43.93
C SER A 192 -2.99 -22.79 -43.22
N TRP A 193 -2.29 -23.91 -43.25
CA TRP A 193 -0.96 -24.01 -42.69
C TRP A 193 0.08 -23.15 -43.45
N GLN A 194 -0.10 -22.99 -44.77
CA GLN A 194 0.80 -22.19 -45.62
C GLN A 194 0.73 -20.70 -45.28
N LEU A 195 -0.48 -20.13 -45.16
CA LEU A 195 -0.70 -18.75 -44.74
C LEU A 195 -0.18 -18.52 -43.33
N THR A 196 -0.38 -19.48 -42.43
CA THR A 196 0.05 -19.37 -41.03
C THR A 196 1.57 -19.39 -40.91
N LEU A 197 2.25 -20.26 -41.69
CA LEU A 197 3.72 -20.29 -41.74
C LEU A 197 4.28 -18.96 -42.29
N PHE A 198 3.70 -18.43 -43.36
CA PHE A 198 4.07 -17.12 -43.91
C PHE A 198 3.90 -16.00 -42.84
N THR A 199 2.78 -15.99 -42.15
CA THR A 199 2.48 -15.04 -41.08
C THR A 199 3.51 -15.10 -39.94
N ILE A 200 3.91 -16.31 -39.51
CA ILE A 200 4.92 -16.52 -38.47
C ILE A 200 6.29 -15.95 -38.88
N ILE A 201 6.64 -16.02 -40.16
CA ILE A 201 7.91 -15.48 -40.67
C ILE A 201 7.91 -13.94 -40.63
N VAL A 202 6.77 -13.31 -40.90
CA VAL A 202 6.64 -11.84 -40.95
C VAL A 202 6.54 -11.21 -39.55
N LEU A 203 5.87 -11.87 -38.60
CA LEU A 203 5.62 -11.34 -37.23
C LEU A 203 6.87 -10.90 -36.44
N PRO A 204 8.02 -11.62 -36.44
CA PRO A 204 9.21 -11.21 -35.71
C PRO A 204 9.78 -9.87 -36.17
N GLY A 205 9.72 -9.56 -37.45
CA GLY A 205 10.16 -8.26 -37.97
C GLY A 205 9.36 -7.10 -37.40
N MET A 206 8.04 -7.29 -37.29
CA MET A 206 7.14 -6.30 -36.65
C MET A 206 7.40 -6.17 -35.16
N GLY A 207 7.61 -7.29 -34.47
CA GLY A 207 7.94 -7.32 -33.04
C GLY A 207 9.25 -6.58 -32.72
N TRP A 208 10.26 -6.72 -33.59
CA TRP A 208 11.53 -5.99 -33.46
C TRP A 208 11.33 -4.48 -33.58
N LEU A 209 10.58 -4.00 -34.58
CA LEU A 209 10.28 -2.57 -34.76
C LEU A 209 9.53 -1.99 -33.54
N MET A 210 8.50 -2.68 -33.04
CA MET A 210 7.79 -2.27 -31.84
C MET A 210 8.68 -2.28 -30.60
N GLY A 211 9.62 -3.23 -30.49
CA GLY A 211 10.59 -3.31 -29.41
C GLY A 211 11.57 -2.12 -29.36
N VAL A 212 11.94 -1.55 -30.51
CA VAL A 212 12.77 -0.33 -30.57
C VAL A 212 12.02 0.87 -29.98
N VAL A 213 10.75 1.03 -30.35
CA VAL A 213 9.89 2.11 -29.82
C VAL A 213 9.71 1.95 -28.31
N GLY A 214 9.43 0.72 -27.84
CA GLY A 214 9.24 0.42 -26.41
C GLY A 214 10.47 0.74 -25.54
N ARG A 215 11.68 0.43 -26.02
CA ARG A 215 12.92 0.77 -25.29
C ARG A 215 13.12 2.28 -25.10
N LYS A 216 12.86 3.06 -26.15
CA LYS A 216 12.95 4.54 -26.07
C LYS A 216 11.88 5.13 -25.14
N LEU A 217 10.65 4.57 -25.17
CA LEU A 217 9.56 4.97 -24.29
C LEU A 217 9.93 4.73 -22.83
N LYS A 218 10.48 3.54 -22.48
CA LYS A 218 10.91 3.20 -21.12
C LYS A 218 11.92 4.19 -20.56
N ARG A 219 12.95 4.59 -21.34
CA ARG A 219 13.97 5.55 -20.90
C ARG A 219 13.37 6.91 -20.57
N GLN A 220 12.48 7.43 -21.42
CA GLN A 220 11.84 8.73 -21.18
C GLN A 220 10.82 8.70 -20.05
N SER A 221 10.14 7.57 -19.83
CA SER A 221 9.24 7.40 -18.70
C SER A 221 9.99 7.50 -17.37
N LEU A 222 11.21 6.96 -17.28
CA LEU A 222 12.07 7.09 -16.09
C LEU A 222 12.49 8.54 -15.84
N GLU A 223 12.82 9.30 -16.92
CA GLU A 223 13.15 10.72 -16.81
C GLU A 223 11.96 11.55 -16.32
N ALA A 224 10.75 11.32 -16.87
CA ALA A 224 9.53 11.98 -16.42
C ALA A 224 9.20 11.64 -14.96
N GLN A 225 9.44 10.41 -14.53
CA GLN A 225 9.24 10.00 -13.14
C GLN A 225 10.22 10.70 -12.17
N ALA A 226 11.47 10.90 -12.57
CA ALA A 226 12.42 11.69 -11.78
C ALA A 226 11.93 13.14 -11.62
N LYS A 227 11.49 13.79 -12.73
CA LYS A 227 10.91 15.14 -12.68
C LYS A 227 9.65 15.26 -11.84
N TRP A 228 8.81 14.23 -11.84
CA TRP A 228 7.65 14.14 -10.94
C TRP A 228 8.08 14.12 -9.47
N SER A 229 9.09 13.31 -9.13
CA SER A 229 9.64 13.25 -7.78
C SER A 229 10.20 14.60 -7.32
N ASP A 230 10.96 15.29 -8.19
CA ASP A 230 11.50 16.63 -7.91
C ASP A 230 10.37 17.62 -7.61
N THR A 231 9.29 17.58 -8.43
CA THR A 231 8.13 18.47 -8.27
C THR A 231 7.39 18.20 -6.94
N MET A 232 7.22 16.92 -6.57
CA MET A 232 6.58 16.56 -5.30
C MET A 232 7.42 16.96 -4.10
N SER A 233 8.73 16.76 -4.14
CA SER A 233 9.64 17.21 -3.07
C SER A 233 9.59 18.72 -2.88
N GLN A 234 9.53 19.48 -3.97
CA GLN A 234 9.40 20.93 -3.90
C GLN A 234 8.05 21.38 -3.32
N LEU A 235 6.95 20.68 -3.66
CA LEU A 235 5.64 20.94 -3.09
C LEU A 235 5.62 20.68 -1.57
N GLU A 236 6.20 19.55 -1.14
CA GLU A 236 6.31 19.20 0.28
C GLU A 236 7.15 20.22 1.07
N GLU A 237 8.31 20.64 0.51
CA GLU A 237 9.15 21.71 1.07
C GLU A 237 8.36 23.01 1.23
N THR A 238 7.64 23.41 0.18
CA THR A 238 6.88 24.65 0.15
C THR A 238 5.74 24.65 1.17
N LEU A 239 4.97 23.57 1.22
CA LEU A 239 3.85 23.43 2.19
C LEU A 239 4.35 23.36 3.64
N GLY A 240 5.46 22.65 3.87
CA GLY A 240 6.10 22.60 5.19
C GLY A 240 6.65 23.96 5.65
N GLY A 241 7.14 24.79 4.71
CA GLY A 241 7.69 26.11 4.96
C GLY A 241 6.71 27.27 4.78
N LEU A 242 5.40 27.04 4.64
CA LEU A 242 4.42 28.07 4.23
C LEU A 242 4.42 29.29 5.14
N ARG A 243 4.56 29.11 6.47
CA ARG A 243 4.64 30.20 7.43
C ARG A 243 5.84 31.12 7.17
N ILE A 244 6.98 30.54 6.83
CA ILE A 244 8.22 31.28 6.51
C ILE A 244 8.03 32.06 5.20
N ILE A 245 7.47 31.41 4.17
CA ILE A 245 7.19 32.03 2.87
C ILE A 245 6.31 33.26 3.06
N LYS A 246 5.24 33.14 3.86
CA LYS A 246 4.33 34.25 4.18
C LYS A 246 5.02 35.36 4.99
N ALA A 247 5.82 35.00 5.99
CA ALA A 247 6.52 35.97 6.82
C ALA A 247 7.54 36.80 6.06
N PHE A 248 8.16 36.24 5.01
CA PHE A 248 9.16 36.91 4.18
C PHE A 248 8.61 37.41 2.83
N ILE A 249 7.29 37.35 2.61
CA ILE A 249 6.62 37.80 1.36
C ILE A 249 7.32 37.18 0.13
N ALA A 250 7.61 35.89 0.19
CA ALA A 250 8.39 35.17 -0.82
C ALA A 250 7.52 34.33 -1.77
N GLU A 251 6.21 34.59 -1.84
CA GLU A 251 5.24 33.83 -2.63
C GLU A 251 5.62 33.78 -4.11
N ASP A 252 5.91 34.94 -4.71
CA ASP A 252 6.24 35.03 -6.14
C ASP A 252 7.53 34.28 -6.47
N LYS A 253 8.53 34.32 -5.58
CA LYS A 253 9.77 33.55 -5.73
C LYS A 253 9.48 32.04 -5.75
N MET A 254 8.60 31.56 -4.86
CA MET A 254 8.24 30.13 -4.78
C MET A 254 7.36 29.71 -5.95
N ILE A 255 6.42 30.56 -6.38
CA ILE A 255 5.59 30.36 -7.58
C ILE A 255 6.48 30.22 -8.82
N ASN A 256 7.43 31.12 -9.01
CA ASN A 256 8.35 31.06 -10.15
C ASN A 256 9.22 29.80 -10.14
N ARG A 257 9.72 29.40 -8.97
CA ARG A 257 10.48 28.15 -8.79
C ARG A 257 9.65 26.93 -9.13
N PHE A 258 8.41 26.85 -8.61
CA PHE A 258 7.48 25.75 -8.89
C PHE A 258 7.05 25.73 -10.36
N THR A 259 6.80 26.91 -10.97
CA THR A 259 6.46 27.02 -12.39
C THR A 259 7.57 26.47 -13.29
N LYS A 260 8.82 26.76 -12.98
CA LYS A 260 9.97 26.20 -13.72
C LYS A 260 10.00 24.67 -13.62
N CYS A 261 9.91 24.13 -12.41
CA CYS A 261 9.91 22.68 -12.16
C CYS A 261 8.72 21.99 -12.86
N SER A 262 7.52 22.59 -12.77
CA SER A 262 6.31 22.11 -13.41
C SER A 262 6.40 22.12 -14.94
N ASN A 263 7.05 23.13 -15.53
CA ASN A 263 7.32 23.18 -16.98
C ASN A 263 8.29 22.08 -17.41
N GLU A 264 9.35 21.83 -16.66
CA GLU A 264 10.28 20.72 -16.93
C GLU A 264 9.57 19.35 -16.87
N LEU A 265 8.69 19.17 -15.88
CA LEU A 265 7.85 17.97 -15.77
C LEU A 265 6.89 17.85 -16.96
N ARG A 266 6.21 18.95 -17.34
CA ARG A 266 5.34 18.98 -18.53
C ARG A 266 6.09 18.55 -19.77
N ASP A 267 7.28 19.08 -20.01
CA ASP A 267 8.06 18.79 -21.22
C ASP A 267 8.53 17.33 -21.24
N ALA A 268 8.95 16.78 -20.10
CA ALA A 268 9.29 15.38 -19.98
C ALA A 268 8.04 14.48 -20.19
N THR A 269 6.91 14.84 -19.60
CA THR A 269 5.64 14.09 -19.74
C THR A 269 5.12 14.16 -21.18
N ASN A 270 5.23 15.32 -21.85
CA ASN A 270 4.84 15.46 -23.26
C ASN A 270 5.66 14.54 -24.17
N LYS A 271 6.97 14.41 -23.94
CA LYS A 271 7.82 13.47 -24.71
C LYS A 271 7.36 12.03 -24.54
N VAL A 272 6.97 11.63 -23.33
CA VAL A 272 6.41 10.31 -23.03
C VAL A 272 5.06 10.13 -23.72
N ALA A 273 4.13 11.09 -23.54
CA ALA A 273 2.78 11.05 -24.06
C ALA A 273 2.74 10.97 -25.61
N ILE A 274 3.57 11.77 -26.30
CA ILE A 274 3.68 11.74 -27.77
C ILE A 274 4.13 10.36 -28.23
N ARG A 275 5.13 9.75 -27.59
CA ARG A 275 5.58 8.39 -27.97
C ARG A 275 4.57 7.31 -27.63
N GLN A 276 3.87 7.47 -26.53
CA GLN A 276 2.79 6.57 -26.17
C GLN A 276 1.63 6.67 -27.16
N ALA A 277 1.28 7.90 -27.59
CA ALA A 277 0.28 8.13 -28.62
C ALA A 277 0.71 7.55 -29.98
N MET A 278 2.00 7.58 -30.34
CA MET A 278 2.52 6.94 -31.56
C MET A 278 2.41 5.41 -31.55
N ALA A 279 2.36 4.76 -30.39
CA ALA A 279 2.38 3.31 -30.32
C ALA A 279 1.14 2.69 -30.97
N HIS A 280 -0.03 3.32 -30.85
CA HIS A 280 -1.27 2.81 -31.47
C HIS A 280 -1.27 2.95 -32.99
N PRO A 281 -1.07 4.14 -33.60
CA PRO A 281 -1.00 4.29 -35.05
C PRO A 281 0.12 3.45 -35.69
N MET A 282 1.26 3.34 -35.04
CA MET A 282 2.36 2.51 -35.53
C MET A 282 2.01 1.03 -35.52
N SER A 283 1.36 0.55 -34.46
CA SER A 283 0.85 -0.83 -34.38
C SER A 283 -0.21 -1.09 -35.45
N GLU A 284 -1.08 -0.12 -35.74
CA GLU A 284 -2.12 -0.22 -36.77
C GLU A 284 -1.49 -0.25 -38.16
N PHE A 285 -0.53 0.63 -38.45
CA PHE A 285 0.21 0.65 -39.71
C PHE A 285 0.97 -0.65 -39.94
N LEU A 286 1.67 -1.18 -38.95
CA LEU A 286 2.35 -2.48 -39.03
C LEU A 286 1.35 -3.62 -39.23
N GLY A 287 0.20 -3.56 -38.54
CA GLY A 287 -0.90 -4.50 -38.77
C GLY A 287 -1.42 -4.47 -40.19
N THR A 288 -1.55 -3.27 -40.76
CA THR A 288 -1.95 -3.10 -42.17
C THR A 288 -0.91 -3.67 -43.14
N ILE A 289 0.38 -3.48 -42.88
CA ILE A 289 1.46 -4.12 -43.68
C ILE A 289 1.33 -5.63 -43.64
N LEU A 290 1.09 -6.21 -42.44
CA LEU A 290 0.88 -7.66 -42.32
C LEU A 290 -0.33 -8.10 -43.14
N ILE A 291 -1.46 -7.40 -43.02
CA ILE A 291 -2.68 -7.71 -43.77
C ILE A 291 -2.42 -7.67 -45.28
N VAL A 292 -1.76 -6.64 -45.79
CA VAL A 292 -1.41 -6.50 -47.20
C VAL A 292 -0.47 -7.62 -47.66
N ALA A 293 0.55 -7.96 -46.87
CA ALA A 293 1.46 -9.05 -47.17
C ALA A 293 0.74 -10.42 -47.26
N VAL A 294 -0.14 -10.69 -46.28
CA VAL A 294 -0.94 -11.93 -46.25
C VAL A 294 -2.00 -11.92 -47.38
N LEU A 295 -2.57 -10.75 -47.69
CA LEU A 295 -3.51 -10.61 -48.81
C LEU A 295 -2.83 -10.88 -50.15
N TRP A 296 -1.61 -10.38 -50.34
CA TRP A 296 -0.81 -10.64 -51.55
C TRP A 296 -0.50 -12.15 -51.67
N PHE A 297 0.06 -12.75 -50.62
CA PHE A 297 0.40 -14.18 -50.63
C PHE A 297 -0.85 -15.08 -50.72
N GLY A 298 -1.91 -14.77 -49.97
CA GLY A 298 -3.19 -15.49 -50.04
C GLY A 298 -3.90 -15.34 -51.38
N GLY A 299 -3.80 -14.13 -51.96
CA GLY A 299 -4.31 -13.90 -53.32
C GLY A 299 -3.65 -14.80 -54.37
N THR A 300 -2.34 -15.05 -54.26
CA THR A 300 -1.65 -16.01 -55.17
C THR A 300 -2.14 -17.45 -54.97
N LEU A 301 -2.54 -17.83 -53.75
CA LEU A 301 -3.09 -19.17 -53.46
C LEU A 301 -4.53 -19.33 -53.96
N ILE A 302 -5.32 -18.25 -54.00
CA ILE A 302 -6.72 -18.27 -54.49
C ILE A 302 -6.77 -18.21 -56.00
N LEU A 303 -5.96 -17.33 -56.62
CA LEU A 303 -5.95 -17.10 -58.06
C LEU A 303 -5.11 -18.14 -58.83
N GLY A 304 -4.34 -18.98 -58.13
CA GLY A 304 -3.54 -20.05 -58.72
C GLY A 304 -4.39 -21.17 -59.32
N LYS A 305 -3.83 -21.93 -60.29
CA LYS A 305 -4.53 -23.02 -60.97
C LYS A 305 -5.02 -24.15 -60.04
N ASN A 306 -4.46 -24.28 -58.83
CA ASN A 306 -4.89 -25.20 -57.77
C ASN A 306 -5.28 -24.38 -56.54
N ALA A 307 -6.44 -23.72 -56.61
CA ALA A 307 -6.96 -22.96 -55.47
C ALA A 307 -7.15 -23.87 -54.24
N THR A 308 -6.38 -23.64 -53.19
CA THR A 308 -6.44 -24.41 -51.96
C THR A 308 -7.40 -23.82 -50.94
N ILE A 309 -7.87 -22.58 -51.15
CA ILE A 309 -8.73 -21.83 -50.24
C ILE A 309 -9.72 -21.01 -51.05
N ASP A 310 -11.00 -21.02 -50.65
CA ASP A 310 -12.05 -20.16 -51.21
C ASP A 310 -12.04 -18.76 -50.59
N ALA A 311 -12.59 -17.76 -51.28
CA ALA A 311 -12.58 -16.36 -50.87
C ALA A 311 -13.28 -16.11 -49.52
N PRO A 312 -14.44 -16.71 -49.18
CA PRO A 312 -15.05 -16.57 -47.85
C PRO A 312 -14.16 -17.10 -46.73
N THR A 313 -13.52 -18.24 -46.87
CA THR A 313 -12.60 -18.82 -45.90
C THR A 313 -11.34 -17.97 -45.75
N PHE A 314 -10.85 -17.36 -46.83
CA PHE A 314 -9.74 -16.42 -46.74
C PHE A 314 -10.11 -15.15 -45.95
N ILE A 315 -11.29 -14.59 -46.17
CA ILE A 315 -11.78 -13.45 -45.40
C ILE A 315 -11.89 -13.82 -43.90
N PHE A 316 -12.42 -15.01 -43.62
CA PHE A 316 -12.45 -15.53 -42.23
C PHE A 316 -11.05 -15.64 -41.65
N TYR A 317 -10.06 -16.17 -42.38
CA TYR A 317 -8.66 -16.21 -41.96
C TYR A 317 -8.13 -14.81 -41.57
N MET A 318 -8.40 -13.81 -42.41
CA MET A 318 -7.98 -12.43 -42.18
C MET A 318 -8.59 -11.83 -40.92
N VAL A 319 -9.87 -12.10 -40.64
CA VAL A 319 -10.57 -11.64 -39.44
C VAL A 319 -9.96 -12.27 -38.17
N ILE A 320 -9.68 -13.57 -38.21
CA ILE A 320 -9.01 -14.25 -37.07
C ILE A 320 -7.60 -13.72 -36.89
N LEU A 321 -6.82 -13.55 -37.96
CA LEU A 321 -5.47 -12.98 -37.89
C LEU A 321 -5.45 -11.59 -37.27
N TYR A 322 -6.37 -10.72 -37.68
CA TYR A 322 -6.53 -9.39 -37.09
C TYR A 322 -6.85 -9.46 -35.58
N SER A 323 -7.66 -10.44 -35.20
CA SER A 323 -8.07 -10.66 -33.81
C SER A 323 -6.91 -11.09 -32.89
N VAL A 324 -5.82 -11.67 -33.44
CA VAL A 324 -4.61 -12.05 -32.69
C VAL A 324 -3.82 -10.82 -32.21
N ILE A 325 -3.97 -9.67 -32.87
CA ILE A 325 -3.19 -8.46 -32.56
C ILE A 325 -3.45 -7.97 -31.12
N ASN A 326 -4.70 -8.00 -30.64
CA ASN A 326 -5.05 -7.51 -29.31
C ASN A 326 -4.43 -8.34 -28.17
N PRO A 327 -4.52 -9.68 -28.14
CA PRO A 327 -3.78 -10.49 -27.17
C PRO A 327 -2.27 -10.24 -27.16
N LEU A 328 -1.65 -10.00 -28.32
CA LEU A 328 -0.22 -9.68 -28.40
C LEU A 328 0.11 -8.33 -27.77
N LYS A 329 -0.76 -7.31 -27.93
CA LYS A 329 -0.62 -6.02 -27.23
C LYS A 329 -0.68 -6.16 -25.71
N ASP A 330 -1.51 -7.07 -25.18
CA ASP A 330 -1.60 -7.33 -23.74
C ASP A 330 -0.28 -7.87 -23.19
N PHE A 331 0.45 -8.73 -23.93
CA PHE A 331 1.79 -9.17 -23.54
C PHE A 331 2.79 -8.01 -23.47
N ALA A 332 2.75 -7.08 -24.42
CA ALA A 332 3.63 -5.91 -24.40
C ALA A 332 3.33 -5.01 -23.20
N LYS A 333 2.06 -4.79 -22.87
CA LYS A 333 1.61 -4.02 -21.71
C LYS A 333 2.04 -4.66 -20.39
N ALA A 334 1.87 -5.98 -20.26
CA ALA A 334 2.30 -6.72 -19.08
C ALA A 334 3.84 -6.71 -18.94
N GLY A 335 4.57 -6.81 -20.05
CA GLY A 335 6.03 -6.68 -20.07
C GLY A 335 6.56 -5.35 -19.49
N TYR A 336 5.77 -4.29 -19.54
CA TYR A 336 6.07 -3.00 -18.90
C TYR A 336 5.62 -2.95 -17.43
N ASN A 337 4.41 -3.41 -17.13
CA ASN A 337 3.82 -3.27 -15.80
C ASN A 337 4.41 -4.27 -14.78
N ILE A 338 4.77 -5.48 -15.19
CA ILE A 338 5.34 -6.50 -14.29
C ILE A 338 6.64 -6.02 -13.61
N PRO A 339 7.67 -5.54 -14.32
CA PRO A 339 8.88 -5.03 -13.68
C PRO A 339 8.62 -3.87 -12.73
N LYS A 340 7.68 -2.99 -13.07
CA LYS A 340 7.30 -1.85 -12.23
C LYS A 340 6.66 -2.32 -10.92
N GLY A 341 5.71 -3.25 -11.01
CA GLY A 341 5.08 -3.84 -9.83
C GLY A 341 6.04 -4.65 -8.97
N LEU A 342 7.00 -5.37 -9.57
CA LEU A 342 8.05 -6.07 -8.82
C LEU A 342 8.94 -5.12 -8.04
N ALA A 343 9.38 -4.01 -8.64
CA ALA A 343 10.16 -2.99 -7.96
C ALA A 343 9.39 -2.36 -6.78
N SER A 344 8.09 -2.09 -6.97
CA SER A 344 7.23 -1.60 -5.88
C SER A 344 7.04 -2.65 -4.79
N MET A 345 6.87 -3.94 -5.15
CA MET A 345 6.78 -5.02 -4.17
C MET A 345 8.08 -5.23 -3.39
N GLU A 346 9.23 -5.02 -4.01
CA GLU A 346 10.52 -5.06 -3.31
C GLU A 346 10.58 -3.99 -2.20
N ARG A 347 10.08 -2.76 -2.46
CA ARG A 347 10.00 -1.71 -1.44
C ARG A 347 9.00 -2.05 -0.33
N VAL A 348 7.86 -2.65 -0.66
CA VAL A 348 6.89 -3.17 0.31
C VAL A 348 7.49 -4.32 1.13
N ASP A 349 8.23 -5.23 0.48
CA ASP A 349 8.90 -6.37 1.13
C ASP A 349 10.00 -5.91 2.12
N LYS A 350 10.63 -4.73 1.93
CA LYS A 350 11.54 -4.17 2.94
C LYS A 350 10.84 -3.97 4.28
N ILE A 351 9.58 -3.51 4.27
CA ILE A 351 8.78 -3.41 5.50
C ILE A 351 8.39 -4.80 6.01
N LEU A 352 7.87 -5.67 5.15
CA LEU A 352 7.39 -6.99 5.55
C LEU A 352 8.50 -7.89 6.13
N LYS A 353 9.72 -7.77 5.59
CA LYS A 353 10.91 -8.51 6.01
C LYS A 353 11.72 -7.80 7.09
N ALA A 354 11.37 -6.55 7.46
CA ALA A 354 12.05 -5.83 8.52
C ALA A 354 12.06 -6.67 9.80
N GLU A 355 13.24 -6.84 10.38
CA GLU A 355 13.38 -7.60 11.62
C GLU A 355 13.00 -6.74 12.81
N ASN A 356 12.33 -7.35 13.77
CA ASN A 356 12.14 -6.73 15.07
C ASN A 356 13.44 -6.90 15.86
N LYS A 357 14.18 -5.80 16.03
CA LYS A 357 15.44 -5.80 16.79
C LYS A 357 15.20 -6.15 18.27
N ILE A 358 13.99 -5.88 18.79
CA ILE A 358 13.59 -6.20 20.16
C ILE A 358 12.91 -7.57 20.17
N LYS A 359 13.62 -8.57 20.64
CA LYS A 359 13.12 -9.97 20.69
C LYS A 359 12.69 -10.33 22.11
N GLU A 360 11.52 -10.91 22.25
CA GLU A 360 11.10 -11.54 23.50
C GLU A 360 11.76 -12.91 23.65
N ILE A 361 12.12 -13.26 24.87
CA ILE A 361 12.65 -14.59 25.16
C ILE A 361 11.53 -15.65 25.11
N PRO A 362 11.84 -16.93 24.77
CA PRO A 362 10.82 -17.98 24.64
C PRO A 362 10.02 -18.25 25.93
N ASN A 363 10.64 -18.08 27.10
CA ASN A 363 10.02 -18.29 28.42
C ASN A 363 10.17 -17.06 29.29
N PRO A 364 9.35 -15.99 29.08
CA PRO A 364 9.44 -14.77 29.84
C PRO A 364 9.04 -14.98 31.31
N LYS A 365 9.77 -14.33 32.22
CA LYS A 365 9.44 -14.30 33.63
C LYS A 365 8.17 -13.45 33.84
N PRO A 366 7.26 -13.84 34.75
CA PRO A 366 6.08 -13.05 35.04
C PRO A 366 6.47 -11.76 35.80
N LEU A 367 5.93 -10.63 35.35
CA LEU A 367 6.08 -9.33 36.01
C LEU A 367 4.67 -8.82 36.35
N LYS A 368 4.29 -8.90 37.64
CA LYS A 368 2.92 -8.55 38.09
C LYS A 368 2.78 -7.16 38.68
N GLY A 369 3.88 -6.49 39.02
CA GLY A 369 3.85 -5.18 39.68
C GLY A 369 5.25 -4.68 40.00
N LEU A 370 5.31 -3.56 40.74
CA LEU A 370 6.52 -2.99 41.34
C LEU A 370 6.39 -3.10 42.87
N ASN A 371 7.31 -3.82 43.53
CA ASN A 371 7.28 -4.05 44.96
C ASN A 371 8.39 -3.31 45.74
N ASP A 372 9.57 -3.15 45.13
CA ASP A 372 10.74 -2.54 45.76
C ASP A 372 11.27 -1.34 44.96
N ARG A 373 11.88 -1.58 43.80
CA ARG A 373 12.56 -0.52 43.06
C ARG A 373 12.81 -0.85 41.57
N ILE A 374 13.11 0.22 40.82
CA ILE A 374 13.64 0.14 39.43
C ILE A 374 15.12 0.50 39.50
N GLU A 375 15.98 -0.26 38.83
CA GLU A 375 17.42 0.00 38.78
C GLU A 375 17.91 0.05 37.34
N PHE A 376 18.62 1.12 37.01
CA PHE A 376 19.43 1.25 35.80
C PHE A 376 20.88 1.01 36.24
N LYS A 377 21.51 -0.04 35.71
CA LYS A 377 22.84 -0.50 36.11
C LYS A 377 23.81 -0.34 34.96
N ASP A 378 24.71 0.62 35.07
CA ASP A 378 25.79 0.86 34.11
C ASP A 378 25.32 0.99 32.67
N ILE A 379 24.32 1.83 32.43
CA ILE A 379 23.65 1.94 31.13
C ILE A 379 24.47 2.78 30.17
N SER A 380 24.92 2.15 29.07
CA SER A 380 25.44 2.85 27.89
C SER A 380 24.55 2.60 26.69
N PHE A 381 24.25 3.67 25.93
CA PHE A 381 23.33 3.60 24.81
C PHE A 381 23.68 4.55 23.66
N SER A 382 23.55 4.03 22.41
CA SER A 382 23.68 4.76 21.17
C SER A 382 22.57 4.38 20.19
N TYR A 383 22.00 5.33 19.42
CA TYR A 383 21.00 5.04 18.40
C TYR A 383 21.62 4.43 17.13
N ASP A 384 22.79 4.87 16.75
CA ASP A 384 23.46 4.52 15.48
C ASP A 384 24.73 3.67 15.67
N GLY A 385 25.08 3.34 16.92
CA GLY A 385 26.32 2.63 17.28
C GLY A 385 27.60 3.47 17.13
N LYS A 386 27.49 4.78 16.83
CA LYS A 386 28.65 5.66 16.61
C LYS A 386 28.81 6.69 17.71
N ARG A 387 27.71 7.33 18.13
CA ARG A 387 27.72 8.35 19.17
C ARG A 387 26.94 7.85 20.38
N GLU A 388 27.62 7.72 21.50
CA GLU A 388 27.01 7.40 22.78
C GLU A 388 26.16 8.59 23.25
N VAL A 389 24.89 8.31 23.54
CA VAL A 389 23.93 9.27 24.08
C VAL A 389 23.83 9.15 25.60
N LEU A 390 24.03 7.93 26.12
CA LEU A 390 24.13 7.64 27.55
C LEU A 390 25.45 6.88 27.80
N LYS A 391 26.12 7.23 28.91
CA LYS A 391 27.44 6.70 29.26
C LYS A 391 27.42 6.32 30.75
N HIS A 392 27.53 5.02 31.02
CA HIS A 392 27.67 4.46 32.36
C HIS A 392 26.65 5.00 33.39
N VAL A 393 25.40 5.19 32.94
CA VAL A 393 24.34 5.77 33.80
C VAL A 393 23.87 4.74 34.82
N ASN A 394 23.96 5.12 36.08
CA ASN A 394 23.42 4.36 37.20
C ASN A 394 22.32 5.16 37.87
N LEU A 395 21.09 4.59 38.00
CA LEU A 395 19.95 5.25 38.62
C LEU A 395 19.11 4.21 39.37
N THR A 396 18.71 4.54 40.58
CA THR A 396 17.79 3.73 41.41
C THR A 396 16.53 4.55 41.70
N VAL A 397 15.36 3.97 41.42
CA VAL A 397 14.06 4.58 41.65
C VAL A 397 13.28 3.71 42.63
N PRO A 398 13.27 4.03 43.94
CA PRO A 398 12.53 3.26 44.92
C PRO A 398 11.01 3.39 44.73
N LYS A 399 10.26 2.37 45.11
CA LYS A 399 8.80 2.37 45.02
C LYS A 399 8.18 3.56 45.71
N GLY A 400 7.23 4.24 45.06
CA GLY A 400 6.49 5.37 45.59
C GLY A 400 7.30 6.67 45.63
N LYS A 401 8.52 6.70 45.09
CA LYS A 401 9.38 7.89 45.01
C LYS A 401 9.29 8.55 43.64
N THR A 402 9.52 9.87 43.66
CA THR A 402 9.59 10.70 42.46
C THR A 402 11.03 11.11 42.20
N ILE A 403 11.60 10.69 41.08
CA ILE A 403 12.91 11.10 40.60
C ILE A 403 12.74 12.12 39.48
N ALA A 404 13.35 13.30 39.62
CA ALA A 404 13.37 14.32 38.57
C ALA A 404 14.68 14.26 37.78
N LEU A 405 14.57 14.14 36.45
CA LEU A 405 15.71 14.23 35.53
C LEU A 405 15.81 15.65 34.97
N VAL A 406 16.92 16.32 35.22
CA VAL A 406 17.17 17.70 34.79
C VAL A 406 18.44 17.74 33.95
N GLY A 407 18.54 18.69 33.04
CA GLY A 407 19.72 18.85 32.18
C GLY A 407 19.39 19.60 30.89
N GLN A 408 20.41 20.00 30.14
CA GLN A 408 20.26 20.69 28.88
C GLN A 408 19.55 19.85 27.83
N SER A 409 19.01 20.49 26.78
CA SER A 409 18.47 19.76 25.64
C SER A 409 19.57 18.89 25.01
N GLY A 410 19.24 17.62 24.69
CA GLY A 410 20.21 16.67 24.14
C GLY A 410 21.10 15.96 25.17
N SER A 411 20.93 16.17 26.48
CA SER A 411 21.74 15.50 27.53
C SER A 411 21.42 14.01 27.74
N GLY A 412 20.37 13.47 27.08
CA GLY A 412 20.00 12.05 27.15
C GLY A 412 18.79 11.72 28.04
N LYS A 413 18.09 12.71 28.61
CA LYS A 413 16.93 12.50 29.53
C LYS A 413 15.82 11.65 28.92
N SER A 414 15.29 12.06 27.77
CA SER A 414 14.22 11.32 27.08
C SER A 414 14.69 9.93 26.63
N THR A 415 15.95 9.82 26.19
CA THR A 415 16.56 8.53 25.85
C THR A 415 16.58 7.57 27.03
N LEU A 416 17.02 8.04 28.22
CA LEU A 416 17.07 7.21 29.43
C LEU A 416 15.67 6.69 29.82
N VAL A 417 14.66 7.54 29.71
CA VAL A 417 13.28 7.21 30.06
C VAL A 417 12.66 6.26 29.05
N ASP A 418 12.97 6.41 27.75
CA ASP A 418 12.47 5.56 26.67
C ASP A 418 13.04 4.11 26.71
N LEU A 419 14.15 3.90 27.41
CA LEU A 419 14.70 2.56 27.64
C LEU A 419 13.85 1.74 28.60
N LEU A 420 13.17 2.35 29.58
CA LEU A 420 12.37 1.63 30.57
C LEU A 420 11.16 0.88 29.97
N PRO A 421 10.33 1.47 29.07
CA PRO A 421 9.28 0.73 28.37
C PRO A 421 9.82 -0.16 27.26
N ARG A 422 11.13 -0.28 27.14
CA ARG A 422 11.83 -1.09 26.16
C ARG A 422 11.42 -0.69 24.72
N TYR A 423 11.47 0.62 24.40
CA TYR A 423 11.35 1.10 23.03
C TYR A 423 12.63 0.86 22.25
N HIS A 424 13.75 0.77 22.97
CA HIS A 424 15.07 0.37 22.51
C HIS A 424 15.69 -0.58 23.54
N ASP A 425 16.50 -1.53 23.11
CA ASP A 425 17.31 -2.36 23.99
C ASP A 425 18.64 -1.64 24.28
N VAL A 426 19.10 -1.68 25.53
CA VAL A 426 20.41 -1.14 25.94
C VAL A 426 21.54 -1.98 25.34
N GLN A 427 22.64 -1.33 24.96
CA GLN A 427 23.82 -2.03 24.44
C GLN A 427 24.68 -2.58 25.58
N GLU A 428 24.92 -1.78 26.61
CA GLU A 428 25.67 -2.18 27.80
C GLU A 428 24.85 -1.89 29.05
N GLY A 429 25.07 -2.67 30.09
CA GLY A 429 24.30 -2.62 31.33
C GLY A 429 22.96 -3.34 31.28
N ASP A 430 22.15 -3.13 32.32
CA ASP A 430 20.83 -3.73 32.45
C ASP A 430 19.85 -2.85 33.21
N ILE A 431 18.57 -2.93 32.88
CA ILE A 431 17.47 -2.28 33.60
C ILE A 431 16.67 -3.37 34.28
N THR A 432 16.50 -3.25 35.60
CA THR A 432 15.77 -4.25 36.39
C THR A 432 14.59 -3.63 37.12
N ILE A 433 13.52 -4.40 37.27
CA ILE A 433 12.37 -4.09 38.15
C ILE A 433 12.32 -5.20 39.21
N ASP A 434 12.45 -4.84 40.47
CA ASP A 434 12.53 -5.78 41.59
C ASP A 434 13.60 -6.88 41.39
N GLY A 435 14.75 -6.50 40.80
CA GLY A 435 15.84 -7.41 40.48
C GLY A 435 15.65 -8.28 39.21
N THR A 436 14.50 -8.19 38.54
CA THR A 436 14.24 -8.92 37.29
C THR A 436 14.56 -8.01 36.10
N SER A 437 15.42 -8.48 35.17
CA SER A 437 15.75 -7.74 33.95
C SER A 437 14.51 -7.53 33.08
N ILE A 438 14.34 -6.32 32.53
CA ILE A 438 13.25 -6.01 31.59
C ILE A 438 13.39 -6.79 30.28
N ARG A 439 14.57 -7.36 29.99
CA ARG A 439 14.79 -8.24 28.83
C ARG A 439 14.21 -9.63 29.02
N ASP A 440 14.08 -10.06 30.28
CA ASP A 440 13.58 -11.40 30.66
C ASP A 440 12.07 -11.47 30.82
N VAL A 441 11.35 -10.34 30.69
CA VAL A 441 9.91 -10.27 30.86
C VAL A 441 9.20 -10.04 29.53
N ARG A 442 7.91 -10.38 29.46
CA ARG A 442 7.08 -10.08 28.29
C ARG A 442 6.86 -8.58 28.17
N ILE A 443 7.05 -8.03 26.95
CA ILE A 443 6.92 -6.58 26.70
C ILE A 443 5.52 -6.08 27.08
N ALA A 444 4.47 -6.88 26.85
CA ALA A 444 3.11 -6.52 27.23
C ALA A 444 2.96 -6.35 28.75
N ASP A 445 3.56 -7.25 29.53
CA ASP A 445 3.51 -7.17 31.00
C ASP A 445 4.29 -5.96 31.50
N LEU A 446 5.49 -5.73 30.97
CA LEU A 446 6.29 -4.54 31.30
C LEU A 446 5.53 -3.23 31.03
N ARG A 447 5.01 -3.07 29.81
CA ARG A 447 4.29 -1.85 29.41
C ARG A 447 2.94 -1.68 30.10
N SER A 448 2.34 -2.75 30.58
CA SER A 448 1.11 -2.66 31.38
C SER A 448 1.35 -1.93 32.70
N LEU A 449 2.54 -2.07 33.28
CA LEU A 449 2.93 -1.42 34.53
C LEU A 449 3.33 0.04 34.36
N ILE A 450 3.52 0.54 33.14
CA ILE A 450 4.03 1.88 32.86
C ILE A 450 2.93 2.75 32.26
N GLY A 451 2.70 3.93 32.85
CA GLY A 451 1.92 5.02 32.28
C GLY A 451 2.85 6.10 31.75
N ASN A 452 2.56 6.61 30.57
CA ASN A 452 3.35 7.66 29.95
C ASN A 452 2.49 8.89 29.66
N VAL A 453 2.95 10.06 30.11
CA VAL A 453 2.38 11.38 29.81
C VAL A 453 3.47 12.16 29.07
N ASN A 454 3.31 12.27 27.76
CA ASN A 454 4.28 12.90 26.86
C ASN A 454 4.11 14.42 26.84
N GLN A 455 5.14 15.12 26.40
CA GLN A 455 5.17 16.58 26.18
C GLN A 455 4.04 17.02 25.23
N GLU A 456 3.90 16.36 24.08
CA GLU A 456 2.78 16.56 23.18
C GLU A 456 1.73 15.46 23.40
N ALA A 457 0.53 15.87 23.81
CA ALA A 457 -0.60 14.97 23.88
C ALA A 457 -1.11 14.66 22.46
N ILE A 458 -0.65 13.55 21.89
CA ILE A 458 -1.12 13.06 20.58
C ILE A 458 -2.50 12.42 20.77
N LEU A 459 -3.52 13.02 20.17
CA LEU A 459 -4.90 12.51 20.19
C LEU A 459 -5.24 11.86 18.86
N PHE A 460 -5.91 10.70 18.91
CA PHE A 460 -6.50 10.07 17.73
C PHE A 460 -7.88 10.67 17.45
N THR A 461 -8.36 10.56 16.22
CA THR A 461 -9.71 10.99 15.84
C THR A 461 -10.72 9.99 16.40
N ASP A 462 -11.23 10.27 17.61
CA ASP A 462 -12.18 9.43 18.34
C ASP A 462 -12.99 10.27 19.34
N THR A 463 -13.90 9.66 20.10
CA THR A 463 -14.65 10.32 21.17
C THR A 463 -13.78 10.55 22.41
N PHE A 464 -14.18 11.50 23.26
CA PHE A 464 -13.52 11.69 24.56
C PHE A 464 -13.51 10.39 25.39
N PHE A 465 -14.64 9.67 25.39
CA PHE A 465 -14.74 8.39 26.07
C PHE A 465 -13.69 7.39 25.58
N ASN A 466 -13.67 7.09 24.30
CA ASN A 466 -12.77 6.10 23.72
C ASN A 466 -11.29 6.47 23.90
N TYR A 467 -10.99 7.76 23.85
CA TYR A 467 -9.62 8.21 24.06
C TYR A 467 -9.16 8.06 25.50
N ILE A 468 -9.99 8.43 26.49
CA ILE A 468 -9.65 8.25 27.92
C ILE A 468 -9.59 6.75 28.26
N ALA A 469 -10.51 5.96 27.72
CA ALA A 469 -10.56 4.51 27.87
C ALA A 469 -9.46 3.76 27.08
N PHE A 470 -8.66 4.47 26.27
CA PHE A 470 -7.66 3.83 25.40
C PHE A 470 -6.65 3.00 26.22
N GLY A 471 -6.61 1.69 25.93
CA GLY A 471 -5.73 0.75 26.62
C GLY A 471 -6.31 0.15 27.90
N VAL A 472 -7.58 0.40 28.22
CA VAL A 472 -8.33 -0.23 29.30
C VAL A 472 -9.54 -0.96 28.71
N GLU A 473 -9.53 -2.29 28.75
CA GLU A 473 -10.65 -3.08 28.26
C GLU A 473 -11.86 -2.95 29.19
N ASN A 474 -13.06 -2.79 28.62
CA ASN A 474 -14.33 -2.71 29.33
C ASN A 474 -14.42 -1.58 30.38
N ALA A 475 -13.79 -0.42 30.11
CA ALA A 475 -13.93 0.76 30.94
C ALA A 475 -15.41 1.22 30.97
N THR A 476 -15.95 1.50 32.16
CA THR A 476 -17.30 2.04 32.27
C THR A 476 -17.30 3.57 32.16
N MET A 477 -18.47 4.14 31.86
CA MET A 477 -18.63 5.60 31.80
C MET A 477 -18.28 6.26 33.15
N GLU A 478 -18.67 5.63 34.24
CA GLU A 478 -18.41 6.14 35.61
C GLU A 478 -16.90 6.22 35.87
N GLN A 479 -16.14 5.19 35.48
CA GLN A 479 -14.68 5.16 35.64
C GLN A 479 -14.01 6.25 34.80
N VAL A 480 -14.48 6.45 33.55
CA VAL A 480 -13.97 7.49 32.66
C VAL A 480 -14.27 8.87 33.19
N VAL A 481 -15.48 9.11 33.70
CA VAL A 481 -15.91 10.38 34.32
C VAL A 481 -15.06 10.68 35.57
N GLU A 482 -14.83 9.67 36.42
CA GLU A 482 -14.01 9.84 37.64
C GLU A 482 -12.56 10.20 37.27
N ALA A 483 -11.96 9.49 36.31
CA ALA A 483 -10.62 9.80 35.85
C ALA A 483 -10.53 11.22 35.25
N ALA A 484 -11.56 11.64 34.50
CA ALA A 484 -11.63 12.98 33.93
C ALA A 484 -11.79 14.07 35.01
N LYS A 485 -12.54 13.81 36.08
CA LYS A 485 -12.66 14.74 37.24
C LYS A 485 -11.32 14.91 37.94
N ILE A 486 -10.62 13.83 38.22
CA ILE A 486 -9.29 13.86 38.84
C ILE A 486 -8.29 14.66 37.99
N ALA A 487 -8.40 14.55 36.65
CA ALA A 487 -7.58 15.26 35.68
C ALA A 487 -8.04 16.70 35.39
N ASN A 488 -9.03 17.23 36.08
CA ASN A 488 -9.65 18.54 35.81
C ASN A 488 -10.16 18.65 34.35
N ALA A 489 -10.61 17.56 33.76
CA ALA A 489 -11.08 17.49 32.36
C ALA A 489 -12.60 17.44 32.24
N HIS A 490 -13.32 17.03 33.27
CA HIS A 490 -14.77 16.79 33.25
C HIS A 490 -15.58 18.02 32.80
N ASP A 491 -15.31 19.18 33.37
CA ASP A 491 -16.15 20.37 33.17
C ASP A 491 -16.11 20.82 31.72
N PHE A 492 -14.93 20.97 31.11
CA PHE A 492 -14.85 21.38 29.70
C PHE A 492 -15.37 20.31 28.73
N ILE A 493 -15.36 19.00 29.10
CA ILE A 493 -15.98 17.94 28.31
C ILE A 493 -17.51 18.10 28.33
N MET A 494 -18.08 18.39 29.51
CA MET A 494 -19.52 18.57 29.66
C MET A 494 -20.05 19.86 29.02
N GLU A 495 -19.21 20.87 28.81
CA GLU A 495 -19.56 22.06 28.02
C GLU A 495 -19.77 21.75 26.52
N LYS A 496 -19.37 20.60 26.05
CA LYS A 496 -19.54 20.20 24.66
C LYS A 496 -20.92 19.58 24.43
N PRO A 497 -21.56 19.80 23.24
CA PRO A 497 -22.93 19.37 23.00
C PRO A 497 -23.20 17.88 23.25
N GLU A 498 -22.23 17.02 22.96
CA GLU A 498 -22.33 15.55 23.07
C GLU A 498 -21.55 15.00 24.27
N GLY A 499 -20.95 15.88 25.10
CA GLY A 499 -20.15 15.50 26.26
C GLY A 499 -19.07 14.47 25.88
N TYR A 500 -19.00 13.37 26.61
CA TYR A 500 -18.02 12.29 26.39
C TYR A 500 -18.14 11.56 25.04
N ASN A 501 -19.29 11.64 24.37
CA ASN A 501 -19.50 11.01 23.06
C ASN A 501 -19.07 11.92 21.90
N MET A 502 -18.72 13.17 22.16
CA MET A 502 -18.24 14.08 21.12
C MET A 502 -16.91 13.60 20.54
N ASN A 503 -16.82 13.60 19.21
CA ASN A 503 -15.57 13.36 18.49
C ASN A 503 -14.64 14.58 18.59
N ILE A 504 -13.41 14.35 19.10
CA ILE A 504 -12.41 15.40 19.34
C ILE A 504 -11.77 15.98 18.07
N GLY A 505 -12.09 15.40 16.90
CA GLY A 505 -11.55 15.82 15.60
C GLY A 505 -10.13 15.33 15.34
N ASP A 506 -9.61 15.72 14.19
CA ASP A 506 -8.25 15.30 13.78
C ASP A 506 -7.22 15.87 14.75
N ARG A 507 -6.44 14.97 15.38
CA ARG A 507 -5.39 15.26 16.37
C ARG A 507 -5.84 16.19 17.52
N GLY A 508 -7.14 16.19 17.84
CA GLY A 508 -7.68 17.09 18.86
C GLY A 508 -7.59 18.57 18.48
N GLY A 509 -7.65 18.90 17.20
CA GLY A 509 -7.49 20.26 16.68
C GLY A 509 -8.53 21.28 17.18
N LYS A 510 -9.62 20.79 17.78
CA LYS A 510 -10.65 21.61 18.42
C LYS A 510 -10.36 21.93 19.89
N LEU A 511 -9.26 21.43 20.45
CA LEU A 511 -8.92 21.54 21.85
C LEU A 511 -7.69 22.44 22.06
N SER A 512 -7.66 23.17 23.18
CA SER A 512 -6.45 23.88 23.61
C SER A 512 -5.33 22.90 24.03
N GLY A 513 -4.08 23.35 24.09
CA GLY A 513 -2.95 22.57 24.57
C GLY A 513 -3.20 21.95 25.93
N GLY A 514 -3.68 22.77 26.89
CA GLY A 514 -4.01 22.33 28.23
C GLY A 514 -5.17 21.35 28.32
N GLN A 515 -6.18 21.49 27.47
CA GLN A 515 -7.29 20.53 27.36
C GLN A 515 -6.79 19.17 26.86
N ARG A 516 -5.96 19.15 25.80
CA ARG A 516 -5.34 17.91 25.29
C ARG A 516 -4.52 17.22 26.38
N GLN A 517 -3.72 17.98 27.12
CA GLN A 517 -2.87 17.45 28.18
C GLN A 517 -3.70 16.83 29.31
N ARG A 518 -4.76 17.52 29.79
CA ARG A 518 -5.66 16.98 30.82
C ARG A 518 -6.36 15.71 30.42
N ILE A 519 -6.75 15.54 29.14
CA ILE A 519 -7.28 14.29 28.61
C ILE A 519 -6.23 13.19 28.63
N SER A 520 -4.97 13.49 28.27
CA SER A 520 -3.87 12.52 28.33
C SER A 520 -3.59 12.07 29.76
N ILE A 521 -3.68 13.00 30.74
CA ILE A 521 -3.58 12.69 32.16
C ILE A 521 -4.76 11.82 32.63
N ALA A 522 -6.01 12.11 32.20
CA ALA A 522 -7.18 11.31 32.52
C ALA A 522 -7.00 9.84 32.04
N ARG A 523 -6.44 9.63 30.84
CA ARG A 523 -6.09 8.31 30.33
C ARG A 523 -5.07 7.59 31.21
N ALA A 524 -4.04 8.29 31.68
CA ALA A 524 -3.04 7.73 32.58
C ALA A 524 -3.63 7.39 33.95
N ILE A 525 -4.57 8.21 34.47
CA ILE A 525 -5.30 7.96 35.71
C ILE A 525 -6.15 6.71 35.61
N LEU A 526 -6.93 6.58 34.52
CA LEU A 526 -7.81 5.43 34.31
C LEU A 526 -7.03 4.12 34.19
N LYS A 527 -5.88 4.14 33.49
CA LYS A 527 -5.00 2.97 33.38
C LYS A 527 -4.41 2.55 34.73
N ASN A 528 -4.25 3.47 35.67
CA ASN A 528 -3.75 3.27 37.01
C ASN A 528 -2.44 2.45 37.14
N PRO A 529 -1.37 2.80 36.41
CA PRO A 529 -0.11 2.07 36.43
C PRO A 529 0.71 2.36 37.69
N PRO A 530 1.49 1.37 38.23
CA PRO A 530 2.37 1.61 39.36
C PRO A 530 3.60 2.47 39.04
N ILE A 531 4.01 2.52 37.78
CA ILE A 531 5.16 3.31 37.30
C ILE A 531 4.64 4.42 36.41
N LEU A 532 5.10 5.63 36.59
CA LEU A 532 4.73 6.79 35.78
C LEU A 532 5.96 7.45 35.17
N ILE A 533 5.88 7.72 33.88
CA ILE A 533 6.86 8.51 33.14
C ILE A 533 6.18 9.82 32.72
N LEU A 534 6.79 10.93 33.12
CA LEU A 534 6.32 12.28 32.76
C LEU A 534 7.39 12.97 31.91
N ASP A 535 7.05 13.34 30.67
CA ASP A 535 7.92 14.12 29.81
C ASP A 535 7.31 15.50 29.60
N GLU A 536 7.88 16.53 30.27
CA GLU A 536 7.60 17.98 30.12
C GLU A 536 6.11 18.35 29.86
N ALA A 537 5.22 17.83 30.70
CA ALA A 537 3.77 17.88 30.47
C ALA A 537 3.14 19.32 30.53
N THR A 538 3.90 20.39 30.75
CA THR A 538 3.37 21.75 30.94
C THR A 538 3.97 22.83 30.05
N SER A 539 4.82 22.50 29.09
CA SER A 539 5.40 23.47 28.15
C SER A 539 4.34 24.13 27.27
N ALA A 540 4.44 25.46 27.09
CA ALA A 540 3.59 26.26 26.20
C ALA A 540 2.10 26.35 26.57
N LEU A 541 1.74 26.25 27.85
CA LEU A 541 0.38 26.46 28.35
C LEU A 541 0.20 27.89 28.92
N ASP A 542 -1.03 28.39 28.84
CA ASP A 542 -1.44 29.57 29.57
C ASP A 542 -1.45 29.30 31.11
N THR A 543 -1.33 30.33 31.92
CA THR A 543 -1.17 30.22 33.37
C THR A 543 -2.29 29.43 34.07
N GLU A 544 -3.55 29.59 33.64
CA GLU A 544 -4.67 28.87 34.23
C GLU A 544 -4.66 27.38 33.83
N SER A 545 -4.47 27.09 32.55
CA SER A 545 -4.32 25.71 32.07
C SER A 545 -3.13 25.00 32.71
N GLU A 546 -2.01 25.70 32.89
CA GLU A 546 -0.84 25.18 33.58
C GLU A 546 -1.13 24.76 35.01
N ARG A 547 -1.81 25.63 35.80
CA ARG A 547 -2.20 25.33 37.19
C ARG A 547 -3.08 24.07 37.24
N LEU A 548 -4.09 23.97 36.37
CA LEU A 548 -5.00 22.82 36.34
C LEU A 548 -4.29 21.52 35.94
N VAL A 549 -3.34 21.58 35.00
CA VAL A 549 -2.50 20.44 34.58
C VAL A 549 -1.58 20.03 35.72
N GLN A 550 -0.95 21.00 36.41
CA GLN A 550 -0.03 20.74 37.52
C GLN A 550 -0.76 20.05 38.69
N GLU A 551 -1.94 20.54 39.07
CA GLU A 551 -2.78 19.91 40.11
C GLU A 551 -3.15 18.46 39.75
N ALA A 552 -3.50 18.21 38.46
CA ALA A 552 -3.82 16.86 37.97
C ALA A 552 -2.58 15.94 38.04
N LEU A 553 -1.40 16.45 37.66
CA LEU A 553 -0.14 15.69 37.73
C LEU A 553 0.23 15.35 39.17
N GLU A 554 0.11 16.30 40.10
CA GLU A 554 0.39 16.07 41.53
C GLU A 554 -0.52 15.00 42.13
N ARG A 555 -1.81 15.01 41.79
CA ARG A 555 -2.75 13.95 42.18
C ARG A 555 -2.36 12.60 41.61
N LEU A 556 -1.92 12.59 40.34
CA LEU A 556 -1.48 11.39 39.65
C LEU A 556 -0.20 10.81 40.27
N MET A 557 0.76 11.63 40.69
CA MET A 557 2.05 11.20 41.23
C MET A 557 1.99 10.67 42.67
N LYS A 558 1.07 11.17 43.51
CA LYS A 558 1.02 10.90 44.98
C LYS A 558 1.17 9.45 45.40
N THR A 559 0.73 8.49 44.61
CA THR A 559 0.69 7.07 44.97
C THR A 559 1.51 6.18 44.04
N ARG A 560 2.34 6.80 43.19
CA ARG A 560 3.05 6.08 42.11
C ARG A 560 4.55 6.32 42.16
N THR A 561 5.29 5.38 41.59
CA THR A 561 6.73 5.56 41.36
C THR A 561 6.90 6.36 40.08
N THR A 562 7.51 7.52 40.16
CA THR A 562 7.54 8.48 39.04
C THR A 562 8.96 8.81 38.62
N ILE A 563 9.21 8.79 37.30
CA ILE A 563 10.38 9.38 36.66
C ILE A 563 9.88 10.58 35.86
N ALA A 564 10.28 11.78 36.23
CA ALA A 564 9.84 13.01 35.58
C ALA A 564 11.01 13.69 34.86
N ILE A 565 10.88 13.94 33.55
CA ILE A 565 11.76 14.86 32.82
C ILE A 565 11.23 16.26 33.13
N ALA A 566 11.97 17.01 33.93
CA ALA A 566 11.49 18.26 34.43
C ALA A 566 12.19 19.44 33.76
N HIS A 567 11.37 20.31 33.19
CA HIS A 567 11.79 21.62 32.67
C HIS A 567 11.23 22.78 33.49
N ARG A 568 10.41 22.49 34.51
CA ARG A 568 9.82 23.51 35.37
C ARG A 568 10.13 23.29 36.86
N LEU A 569 10.38 24.40 37.54
CA LEU A 569 10.79 24.44 38.94
C LEU A 569 9.80 23.77 39.90
N SER A 570 8.48 23.90 39.62
CA SER A 570 7.41 23.32 40.44
C SER A 570 7.46 21.79 40.49
N THR A 571 7.75 21.14 39.36
CA THR A 571 7.90 19.69 39.28
C THR A 571 9.18 19.21 39.96
N ILE A 572 10.23 20.03 39.94
CA ILE A 572 11.55 19.70 40.48
C ILE A 572 11.57 19.82 42.01
N LYS A 573 10.96 20.86 42.57
CA LYS A 573 11.00 21.14 44.04
C LYS A 573 10.40 20.02 44.87
N ASN A 574 9.39 19.34 44.37
CA ASN A 574 8.66 18.31 45.11
C ASN A 574 9.20 16.89 44.84
N ALA A 575 10.28 16.73 44.06
CA ALA A 575 10.90 15.44 43.81
C ALA A 575 11.67 14.95 45.06
N ASP A 576 11.61 13.63 45.30
CA ASP A 576 12.38 13.00 46.39
C ASP A 576 13.89 13.06 46.11
N GLU A 577 14.29 12.96 44.84
CA GLU A 577 15.67 13.11 44.38
C GLU A 577 15.68 13.76 42.97
N ILE A 578 16.64 14.61 42.73
CA ILE A 578 16.92 15.25 41.46
C ILE A 578 18.24 14.68 40.91
N CYS A 579 18.23 14.21 39.66
CA CYS A 579 19.41 13.75 38.96
C CYS A 579 19.70 14.69 37.77
N VAL A 580 20.90 15.27 37.75
CA VAL A 580 21.34 16.19 36.70
C VAL A 580 22.12 15.39 35.64
N LEU A 581 21.59 15.39 34.43
CA LEU A 581 22.26 14.77 33.26
C LEU A 581 23.02 15.82 32.46
N TYR A 582 24.31 15.56 32.22
CA TYR A 582 25.17 16.34 31.35
C TYR A 582 25.98 15.39 30.44
N GLU A 583 25.92 15.63 29.13
CA GLU A 583 26.62 14.85 28.12
C GLU A 583 26.48 13.31 28.24
N GLY A 584 25.30 12.84 28.66
CA GLY A 584 24.98 11.41 28.79
C GLY A 584 25.33 10.79 30.13
N GLU A 585 25.82 11.55 31.11
CA GLU A 585 26.20 11.11 32.45
C GLU A 585 25.38 11.78 33.52
N ILE A 586 25.16 11.13 34.67
CA ILE A 586 24.57 11.76 35.86
C ILE A 586 25.71 12.40 36.66
N VAL A 587 25.77 13.74 36.65
CA VAL A 587 26.87 14.49 37.25
C VAL A 587 26.57 14.99 38.68
N GLU A 588 25.27 15.19 39.00
CA GLU A 588 24.83 15.65 40.33
C GLU A 588 23.57 14.92 40.77
N ARG A 589 23.44 14.66 42.07
CA ARG A 589 22.25 14.06 42.70
C ARG A 589 22.00 14.69 44.05
N GLY A 590 20.74 14.85 44.38
CA GLY A 590 20.33 15.37 45.69
C GLY A 590 18.95 16.00 45.66
N LYS A 591 18.56 16.63 46.75
CA LYS A 591 17.36 17.45 46.85
C LYS A 591 17.58 18.86 46.31
N HIS A 592 16.50 19.56 46.05
CA HIS A 592 16.55 20.93 45.53
C HIS A 592 17.49 21.84 46.32
N GLU A 593 17.34 21.87 47.67
CA GLU A 593 18.11 22.73 48.54
C GLU A 593 19.61 22.37 48.53
N GLU A 594 19.92 21.07 48.60
CA GLU A 594 21.29 20.54 48.59
C GLU A 594 22.02 20.92 47.29
N LEU A 595 21.32 20.78 46.13
CA LEU A 595 21.89 21.09 44.83
C LEU A 595 22.04 22.60 44.57
N ILE A 596 21.20 23.44 45.17
CA ILE A 596 21.36 24.89 45.13
C ILE A 596 22.60 25.30 45.92
N GLU A 597 22.82 24.70 47.13
CA GLU A 597 24.00 24.96 47.95
C GLU A 597 25.31 24.49 47.32
N LEU A 598 25.26 23.36 46.58
CA LEU A 598 26.40 22.80 45.84
C LEU A 598 26.96 23.76 44.78
N ASN A 599 26.17 24.71 44.33
CA ASN A 599 26.53 25.72 43.31
C ASN A 599 27.11 25.14 42.02
N GLY A 600 26.62 23.97 41.60
CA GLY A 600 27.05 23.20 40.44
C GLY A 600 26.25 23.42 39.18
N TYR A 601 26.10 22.34 38.36
CA TYR A 601 25.31 22.37 37.14
C TYR A 601 23.83 22.63 37.38
N TYR A 602 23.25 22.06 38.44
CA TYR A 602 21.85 22.29 38.80
C TYR A 602 21.55 23.78 39.03
N LYS A 603 22.38 24.45 39.82
CA LYS A 603 22.17 25.86 40.11
C LYS A 603 22.27 26.73 38.87
N ARG A 604 23.22 26.45 37.98
CA ARG A 604 23.32 27.16 36.69
C ARG A 604 22.07 26.99 35.83
N LEU A 605 21.49 25.78 35.77
CA LEU A 605 20.24 25.52 35.04
C LEU A 605 19.06 26.24 35.70
N HIS A 606 19.01 26.25 37.04
CA HIS A 606 17.99 26.93 37.80
C HIS A 606 18.03 28.46 37.59
N ASP A 607 19.20 29.05 37.65
CA ASP A 607 19.37 30.49 37.46
C ASP A 607 19.03 30.94 36.03
N MET A 608 19.34 30.10 35.01
CA MET A 608 18.93 30.34 33.63
C MET A 608 17.41 30.21 33.37
N GLN A 609 16.66 29.53 34.25
CA GLN A 609 15.19 29.40 34.12
C GLN A 609 14.41 30.48 34.87
N GLN A 610 15.07 31.22 35.76
CA GLN A 610 14.45 32.35 36.50
C GLN A 610 14.57 33.69 35.76
N LEU A 611 15.37 33.75 34.70
CA LEU A 611 15.48 34.87 33.76
C LEU A 611 14.52 34.69 32.57
#